data_b104276544e4b24ab1e3880ba5a682a3
#
_entry.id   b104276544e4b24ab1e3880ba5a682a3
#
_cell.length_a   1.000
_cell.length_b   1.000
_cell.length_c   1.000
_cell.angle_alpha   90.00
_cell.angle_beta   90.00
_cell.angle_gamma   90.00
#
_symmetry.space_group_name_H-M   'P 1'
#
loop_
_entity.id
_entity.type
_entity.pdbx_description
1 polymer ?
#
loop_
_entity_poly.entity_id
_entity_poly.type
_entity_poly.pdbx_seq_one_letter_code
_entity_poly.pdbx_strand_id
1 'polypeptide(L)'
;MRDAGATAYLEFNQAKNKDLKNADIRRGISMAINRQALCNSLGGSNRPATSVTAKNLTKVNGKDFTDMVNDKTYVTYNPKKANATFQKGLKALGKKSITLSVLSDDTDAGQKTTEALQSQLESNLKGIKVNVQNVPFKTRLNRSQTGNFDIVVTIWGADFADPISFDDLFTSKNAQNDGKWSNTKYDQLIADSKTTASTSKRYQDLASAEKILMNDSGVAPLYYQSNAWLVRPSVKGIVYNVSGANYNFKEAYIK
;
A
#
# COMPACT_ATOMS: atom_id res chain seq x y z
N MET A 1 14.74 15.38 -4.21
CA MET A 1 13.93 14.16 -4.00
C MET A 1 12.97 14.00 -5.16
N ARG A 2 12.72 12.77 -5.59
CA ARG A 2 11.81 12.43 -6.70
C ARG A 2 10.94 11.24 -6.32
N ASP A 3 9.69 11.25 -6.73
CA ASP A 3 8.79 10.11 -6.56
C ASP A 3 9.29 8.91 -7.36
N ALA A 4 9.22 7.73 -6.76
CA ALA A 4 9.67 6.49 -7.38
C ALA A 4 8.53 5.74 -8.09
N GLY A 5 7.31 6.31 -8.14
CA GLY A 5 6.12 5.64 -8.69
C GLY A 5 5.79 4.33 -7.98
N ALA A 6 6.13 4.25 -6.70
CA ALA A 6 5.97 3.05 -5.90
C ALA A 6 5.27 3.35 -4.57
N THR A 7 4.46 2.40 -4.12
CA THR A 7 3.74 2.46 -2.85
C THR A 7 4.07 1.26 -1.99
N ALA A 8 4.43 1.52 -0.73
CA ALA A 8 4.51 0.50 0.30
C ALA A 8 3.14 0.33 0.96
N TYR A 9 2.71 -0.90 1.17
CA TYR A 9 1.42 -1.20 1.78
C TYR A 9 1.43 -2.53 2.55
N LEU A 10 0.43 -2.71 3.41
CA LEU A 10 0.15 -3.98 4.06
C LEU A 10 -0.84 -4.77 3.23
N GLU A 11 -0.54 -6.04 2.98
CA GLU A 11 -1.52 -7.03 2.60
C GLU A 11 -1.93 -7.88 3.78
N PHE A 12 -3.24 -8.13 3.88
CA PHE A 12 -3.86 -8.93 4.93
C PHE A 12 -4.26 -10.29 4.38
N ASN A 13 -3.67 -11.36 4.86
CA ASN A 13 -3.99 -12.71 4.38
C ASN A 13 -5.33 -13.19 4.92
N GLN A 14 -6.38 -12.98 4.15
CA GLN A 14 -7.75 -13.34 4.50
C GLN A 14 -8.07 -14.82 4.27
N ALA A 15 -7.24 -15.54 3.51
CA ALA A 15 -7.40 -16.98 3.31
C ALA A 15 -6.89 -17.77 4.50
N LYS A 16 -5.67 -17.46 4.96
CA LYS A 16 -5.02 -18.16 6.08
C LYS A 16 -5.57 -17.72 7.43
N ASN A 17 -5.71 -16.42 7.65
CA ASN A 17 -6.13 -15.86 8.92
C ASN A 17 -7.57 -15.34 8.84
N LYS A 18 -8.50 -16.11 9.43
CA LYS A 18 -9.93 -15.78 9.40
C LYS A 18 -10.27 -14.48 10.15
N ASP A 19 -9.47 -14.07 11.12
CA ASP A 19 -9.68 -12.80 11.83
C ASP A 19 -9.52 -11.61 10.90
N LEU A 20 -8.62 -11.73 9.92
CA LEU A 20 -8.37 -10.71 8.89
C LEU A 20 -9.47 -10.64 7.81
N LYS A 21 -10.43 -11.56 7.78
CA LYS A 21 -11.66 -11.42 6.97
C LYS A 21 -12.56 -10.31 7.50
N ASN A 22 -12.49 -10.03 8.79
CA ASN A 22 -13.28 -8.96 9.38
C ASN A 22 -12.71 -7.59 9.00
N ALA A 23 -13.50 -6.80 8.27
CA ALA A 23 -13.09 -5.48 7.79
C ALA A 23 -12.80 -4.49 8.94
N ASP A 24 -13.51 -4.59 10.07
CA ASP A 24 -13.28 -3.70 11.22
C ASP A 24 -11.92 -3.97 11.89
N ILE A 25 -11.40 -5.21 11.83
CA ILE A 25 -10.03 -5.52 12.24
C ILE A 25 -9.02 -4.82 11.31
N ARG A 26 -9.16 -4.95 10.00
CA ARG A 26 -8.25 -4.33 9.03
C ARG A 26 -8.30 -2.80 9.07
N ARG A 27 -9.52 -2.23 9.17
CA ARG A 27 -9.75 -0.78 9.33
C ARG A 27 -9.14 -0.23 10.60
N GLY A 28 -9.29 -0.95 11.72
CA GLY A 28 -8.67 -0.61 13.00
C GLY A 28 -7.15 -0.56 12.86
N ILE A 29 -6.55 -1.61 12.28
CA ILE A 29 -5.10 -1.66 12.01
C ILE A 29 -4.66 -0.47 11.16
N SER A 30 -5.34 -0.21 10.05
CA SER A 30 -4.95 0.88 9.13
C SER A 30 -5.00 2.27 9.79
N MET A 31 -6.06 2.56 10.57
CA MET A 31 -6.19 3.86 11.27
C MET A 31 -5.26 4.00 12.49
N ALA A 32 -4.72 2.92 13.01
CA ALA A 32 -3.76 2.93 14.12
C ALA A 32 -2.35 3.35 13.70
N ILE A 33 -2.07 3.41 12.40
CA ILE A 33 -0.75 3.69 11.84
C ILE A 33 -0.57 5.19 11.60
N ASN A 34 0.35 5.82 12.36
CA ASN A 34 0.84 7.16 12.08
C ASN A 34 1.86 7.11 10.94
N ARG A 35 1.38 7.29 9.73
CA ARG A 35 2.20 7.22 8.51
C ARG A 35 3.28 8.29 8.43
N GLN A 36 3.01 9.47 9.00
CA GLN A 36 4.02 10.54 9.04
C GLN A 36 5.18 10.16 9.97
N ALA A 37 4.88 9.63 11.16
CA ALA A 37 5.92 9.14 12.08
C ALA A 37 6.73 7.99 11.45
N LEU A 38 6.07 7.07 10.75
CA LEU A 38 6.73 6.01 10.00
C LEU A 38 7.66 6.59 8.91
N CYS A 39 7.21 7.54 8.10
CA CYS A 39 8.06 8.17 7.09
C CYS A 39 9.28 8.86 7.72
N ASN A 40 9.10 9.52 8.87
CA ASN A 40 10.19 10.17 9.58
C ASN A 40 11.24 9.16 10.08
N SER A 41 10.83 8.01 10.60
CA SER A 41 11.75 6.94 11.04
C SER A 41 12.55 6.32 9.89
N LEU A 42 12.04 6.41 8.67
CA LEU A 42 12.69 5.94 7.43
C LEU A 42 13.59 7.01 6.77
N GLY A 43 13.91 8.08 7.46
CA GLY A 43 14.79 9.14 6.96
C GLY A 43 14.06 10.29 6.24
N GLY A 44 12.72 10.32 6.26
CA GLY A 44 11.91 11.48 5.86
C GLY A 44 11.82 11.77 4.35
N SER A 45 12.38 10.93 3.49
CA SER A 45 12.25 11.11 2.03
C SER A 45 10.89 10.63 1.51
N ASN A 46 10.35 9.58 2.11
CA ASN A 46 9.05 9.03 1.79
C ASN A 46 7.91 9.94 2.24
N ARG A 47 6.73 9.78 1.64
CA ARG A 47 5.53 10.55 1.98
C ARG A 47 4.40 9.63 2.42
N PRO A 48 3.58 10.02 3.43
CA PRO A 48 2.41 9.25 3.83
C PRO A 48 1.51 8.92 2.65
N ALA A 49 1.18 7.64 2.47
CA ALA A 49 0.28 7.22 1.41
C ALA A 49 -1.18 7.32 1.88
N THR A 50 -2.03 7.82 1.00
CA THR A 50 -3.48 7.90 1.19
C THR A 50 -4.26 7.06 0.19
N SER A 51 -3.55 6.39 -0.73
CA SER A 51 -4.06 5.63 -1.85
C SER A 51 -3.06 4.51 -2.15
N VAL A 52 -3.49 3.43 -2.77
CA VAL A 52 -2.55 2.38 -3.19
C VAL A 52 -1.84 2.79 -4.47
N THR A 53 -2.51 3.43 -5.42
CA THR A 53 -1.88 4.04 -6.59
C THR A 53 -0.88 5.11 -6.15
N ALA A 54 0.34 5.05 -6.68
CA ALA A 54 1.40 5.99 -6.35
C ALA A 54 1.04 7.42 -6.78
N LYS A 55 1.33 8.39 -5.91
CA LYS A 55 1.11 9.80 -6.20
C LYS A 55 2.02 10.28 -7.32
N ASN A 56 1.51 11.21 -8.14
CA ASN A 56 2.17 11.76 -9.33
C ASN A 56 2.46 10.74 -10.45
N LEU A 57 1.87 9.54 -10.39
CA LEU A 57 2.00 8.54 -11.44
C LEU A 57 1.22 8.95 -12.70
N THR A 58 -0.02 9.36 -12.55
CA THR A 58 -0.94 9.67 -13.67
C THR A 58 -1.72 10.95 -13.36
N LYS A 59 -1.84 11.80 -14.39
CA LYS A 59 -2.71 12.98 -14.34
C LYS A 59 -3.92 12.79 -15.23
N VAL A 60 -5.09 13.09 -14.69
CA VAL A 60 -6.38 13.07 -15.39
C VAL A 60 -6.92 14.50 -15.39
N ASN A 61 -7.09 15.10 -16.56
CA ASN A 61 -7.49 16.51 -16.71
C ASN A 61 -6.63 17.48 -15.85
N GLY A 62 -5.32 17.25 -15.83
CA GLY A 62 -4.35 18.07 -15.10
C GLY A 62 -4.26 17.81 -13.59
N LYS A 63 -5.14 17.01 -13.01
CA LYS A 63 -5.15 16.63 -11.59
C LYS A 63 -4.55 15.25 -11.40
N ASP A 64 -3.93 15.02 -10.26
CA ASP A 64 -3.41 13.70 -9.88
C ASP A 64 -4.56 12.69 -9.76
N PHE A 65 -4.37 11.46 -10.24
CA PHE A 65 -5.39 10.41 -10.13
C PHE A 65 -5.80 10.14 -8.68
N THR A 66 -4.86 10.20 -7.74
CA THR A 66 -5.15 9.96 -6.33
C THR A 66 -6.15 10.99 -5.74
N ASP A 67 -6.26 12.17 -6.36
CA ASP A 67 -7.25 13.17 -5.97
C ASP A 67 -8.69 12.78 -6.41
N MET A 68 -8.84 11.89 -7.39
CA MET A 68 -10.14 11.31 -7.77
C MET A 68 -10.57 10.22 -6.79
N VAL A 69 -9.63 9.45 -6.26
CA VAL A 69 -9.89 8.45 -5.22
C VAL A 69 -10.33 9.15 -3.93
N ASN A 70 -9.53 10.07 -3.43
CA ASN A 70 -9.76 10.96 -2.27
C ASN A 70 -10.56 10.33 -1.10
N ASP A 71 -10.33 9.06 -0.81
CA ASP A 71 -10.93 8.38 0.34
C ASP A 71 -9.89 8.17 1.42
N LYS A 72 -9.93 9.01 2.44
CA LYS A 72 -8.99 9.00 3.57
C LYS A 72 -9.60 8.41 4.84
N THR A 73 -10.79 7.84 4.77
CA THR A 73 -11.59 7.42 5.93
C THR A 73 -10.84 6.47 6.85
N TYR A 74 -10.14 5.48 6.30
CA TYR A 74 -9.44 4.44 7.06
C TYR A 74 -7.91 4.51 6.94
N VAL A 75 -7.36 5.52 6.27
CA VAL A 75 -5.90 5.77 6.22
C VAL A 75 -5.47 6.93 7.09
N THR A 76 -6.42 7.78 7.52
CA THR A 76 -6.13 8.88 8.45
C THR A 76 -5.84 8.33 9.85
N TYR A 77 -4.69 8.70 10.41
CA TYR A 77 -4.31 8.31 11.77
C TYR A 77 -5.31 8.86 12.79
N ASN A 78 -5.95 7.94 13.49
CA ASN A 78 -6.88 8.26 14.57
C ASN A 78 -6.92 7.09 15.57
N PRO A 79 -6.06 7.07 16.59
CA PRO A 79 -5.94 5.94 17.51
C PRO A 79 -7.22 5.66 18.30
N LYS A 80 -8.00 6.69 18.64
CA LYS A 80 -9.28 6.51 19.34
C LYS A 80 -10.30 5.78 18.46
N LYS A 81 -10.49 6.23 17.22
CA LYS A 81 -11.39 5.58 16.25
C LYS A 81 -10.86 4.20 15.86
N ALA A 82 -9.55 4.06 15.68
CA ALA A 82 -8.88 2.81 15.38
C ALA A 82 -9.21 1.75 16.43
N ASN A 83 -8.97 2.05 17.70
CA ASN A 83 -9.26 1.12 18.79
C ASN A 83 -10.76 0.79 18.88
N ALA A 84 -11.65 1.77 18.79
CA ALA A 84 -13.09 1.52 18.82
C ALA A 84 -13.53 0.57 17.69
N THR A 85 -13.04 0.78 16.47
CA THR A 85 -13.33 -0.06 15.31
C THR A 85 -12.74 -1.46 15.49
N PHE A 86 -11.51 -1.57 15.97
CA PHE A 86 -10.85 -2.84 16.24
C PHE A 86 -11.58 -3.65 17.32
N GLN A 87 -12.02 -3.00 18.43
CA GLN A 87 -12.81 -3.65 19.47
C GLN A 87 -14.16 -4.17 18.93
N LYS A 88 -14.80 -3.42 18.03
CA LYS A 88 -16.00 -3.88 17.35
C LYS A 88 -15.72 -5.15 16.53
N GLY A 89 -14.58 -5.19 15.83
CA GLY A 89 -14.12 -6.37 15.10
C GLY A 89 -13.88 -7.56 16.01
N LEU A 90 -13.14 -7.37 17.12
CA LEU A 90 -12.91 -8.43 18.13
C LEU A 90 -14.21 -8.98 18.69
N LYS A 91 -15.15 -8.11 19.04
CA LYS A 91 -16.48 -8.51 19.54
C LYS A 91 -17.24 -9.35 18.52
N ALA A 92 -17.21 -8.94 17.24
CA ALA A 92 -17.86 -9.70 16.16
C ALA A 92 -17.23 -11.09 15.95
N LEU A 93 -15.95 -11.24 16.28
CA LEU A 93 -15.23 -12.53 16.26
C LEU A 93 -15.38 -13.36 17.55
N GLY A 94 -16.04 -12.83 18.57
CA GLY A 94 -16.12 -13.48 19.90
C GLY A 94 -14.78 -13.53 20.63
N LYS A 95 -13.84 -12.63 20.32
CA LYS A 95 -12.47 -12.63 20.85
C LYS A 95 -12.20 -11.41 21.74
N LYS A 96 -11.28 -11.56 22.69
CA LYS A 96 -10.76 -10.46 23.52
C LYS A 96 -9.42 -9.92 22.99
N SER A 97 -8.70 -10.76 22.29
CA SER A 97 -7.37 -10.43 21.72
C SER A 97 -7.04 -11.30 20.52
N ILE A 98 -6.14 -10.82 19.69
CA ILE A 98 -5.54 -11.55 18.56
C ILE A 98 -4.03 -11.34 18.54
N THR A 99 -3.31 -12.35 18.04
CA THR A 99 -1.88 -12.25 17.74
C THR A 99 -1.69 -12.38 16.26
N LEU A 100 -0.97 -11.43 15.65
CA LEU A 100 -0.71 -11.38 14.21
C LEU A 100 0.79 -11.31 13.94
N SER A 101 1.26 -12.03 12.93
CA SER A 101 2.62 -11.88 12.43
C SER A 101 2.68 -10.82 11.32
N VAL A 102 3.69 -9.96 11.37
CA VAL A 102 4.01 -9.01 10.30
C VAL A 102 5.32 -9.42 9.65
N LEU A 103 5.21 -9.83 8.38
CA LEU A 103 6.33 -10.27 7.54
C LEU A 103 6.88 -9.11 6.73
N SER A 104 8.20 -8.96 6.67
CA SER A 104 8.89 -8.00 5.80
C SER A 104 10.26 -8.50 5.37
N ASP A 105 10.94 -7.73 4.54
CA ASP A 105 12.34 -7.95 4.21
C ASP A 105 13.24 -7.64 5.42
N ASP A 106 14.44 -8.23 5.44
CA ASP A 106 15.47 -8.02 6.46
C ASP A 106 16.38 -6.79 6.18
N THR A 107 15.95 -5.92 5.26
CA THR A 107 16.60 -4.63 5.02
C THR A 107 16.41 -3.68 6.20
N ASP A 108 17.30 -2.70 6.36
CA ASP A 108 17.18 -1.64 7.39
C ASP A 108 15.78 -0.95 7.32
N ALA A 109 15.31 -0.62 6.13
CA ALA A 109 13.98 -0.04 5.95
C ALA A 109 12.85 -1.01 6.33
N GLY A 110 13.00 -2.30 6.01
CA GLY A 110 12.04 -3.34 6.37
C GLY A 110 11.94 -3.53 7.88
N GLN A 111 13.07 -3.62 8.57
CA GLN A 111 13.15 -3.76 10.03
C GLN A 111 12.54 -2.54 10.73
N LYS A 112 12.95 -1.32 10.37
CA LYS A 112 12.38 -0.08 10.92
C LYS A 112 10.86 0.01 10.69
N THR A 113 10.38 -0.44 9.52
CA THR A 113 8.94 -0.45 9.22
C THR A 113 8.20 -1.40 10.15
N THR A 114 8.67 -2.63 10.32
CA THR A 114 7.99 -3.63 11.16
C THR A 114 8.05 -3.27 12.64
N GLU A 115 9.16 -2.74 13.15
CA GLU A 115 9.29 -2.25 14.51
C GLU A 115 8.35 -1.08 14.80
N ALA A 116 8.27 -0.11 13.87
CA ALA A 116 7.32 1.00 13.98
C ALA A 116 5.87 0.53 13.96
N LEU A 117 5.53 -0.44 13.10
CA LEU A 117 4.19 -1.04 13.05
C LEU A 117 3.86 -1.77 14.36
N GLN A 118 4.75 -2.63 14.86
CA GLN A 118 4.56 -3.32 16.14
C GLN A 118 4.27 -2.32 17.26
N SER A 119 5.16 -1.34 17.44
CA SER A 119 5.03 -0.31 18.47
C SER A 119 3.71 0.46 18.37
N GLN A 120 3.34 0.93 17.17
CA GLN A 120 2.13 1.71 16.97
C GLN A 120 0.86 0.89 17.14
N LEU A 121 0.82 -0.33 16.62
CA LEU A 121 -0.34 -1.20 16.73
C LEU A 121 -0.59 -1.62 18.18
N GLU A 122 0.44 -2.08 18.88
CA GLU A 122 0.30 -2.49 20.28
C GLU A 122 -0.01 -1.33 21.22
N SER A 123 0.48 -0.12 20.93
CA SER A 123 0.14 1.07 21.72
C SER A 123 -1.27 1.58 21.46
N ASN A 124 -1.78 1.47 20.23
CA ASN A 124 -3.03 2.08 19.82
C ASN A 124 -4.24 1.15 19.82
N LEU A 125 -4.02 -0.17 19.80
CA LEU A 125 -5.08 -1.18 19.72
C LEU A 125 -5.06 -2.12 20.92
N LYS A 126 -6.07 -2.05 21.76
CA LYS A 126 -6.20 -2.94 22.92
C LYS A 126 -6.47 -4.38 22.47
N GLY A 127 -5.68 -5.34 22.94
CA GLY A 127 -5.89 -6.74 22.62
C GLY A 127 -5.24 -7.21 21.32
N ILE A 128 -4.35 -6.43 20.71
CA ILE A 128 -3.46 -6.92 19.64
C ILE A 128 -2.09 -7.27 20.20
N LYS A 129 -1.49 -8.33 19.67
CA LYS A 129 -0.06 -8.63 19.80
C LYS A 129 0.53 -8.81 18.40
N VAL A 130 1.68 -8.22 18.15
CA VAL A 130 2.35 -8.25 16.85
C VAL A 130 3.68 -8.98 16.97
N ASN A 131 3.87 -10.02 16.16
CA ASN A 131 5.14 -10.74 16.05
C ASN A 131 5.83 -10.33 14.74
N VAL A 132 6.97 -9.68 14.85
CA VAL A 132 7.76 -9.23 13.70
C VAL A 132 8.56 -10.38 13.11
N GLN A 133 8.58 -10.48 11.78
CA GLN A 133 9.31 -11.50 11.03
C GLN A 133 10.02 -10.83 9.84
N ASN A 134 11.30 -10.52 10.00
CA ASN A 134 12.14 -10.00 8.92
C ASN A 134 12.99 -11.14 8.35
N VAL A 135 12.91 -11.34 7.04
CA VAL A 135 13.57 -12.45 6.33
C VAL A 135 14.15 -11.96 5.00
N PRO A 136 15.13 -12.66 4.42
CA PRO A 136 15.66 -12.29 3.10
C PRO A 136 14.58 -12.15 2.05
N PHE A 137 14.75 -11.20 1.13
CA PHE A 137 13.74 -10.83 0.11
C PHE A 137 13.13 -12.03 -0.63
N LYS A 138 13.95 -12.98 -1.10
CA LYS A 138 13.45 -14.19 -1.79
C LYS A 138 12.57 -15.05 -0.89
N THR A 139 12.93 -15.16 0.40
CA THR A 139 12.14 -15.89 1.39
C THR A 139 10.80 -15.18 1.64
N ARG A 140 10.82 -13.84 1.77
CA ARG A 140 9.60 -13.04 1.93
C ARG A 140 8.66 -13.24 0.73
N LEU A 141 9.18 -13.13 -0.52
CA LEU A 141 8.39 -13.36 -1.72
C LEU A 141 7.76 -14.77 -1.76
N ASN A 142 8.55 -15.81 -1.51
CA ASN A 142 8.04 -17.18 -1.48
C ASN A 142 6.95 -17.35 -0.42
N ARG A 143 7.15 -16.79 0.79
CA ARG A 143 6.15 -16.86 1.85
C ARG A 143 4.87 -16.09 1.51
N SER A 144 4.96 -14.95 0.82
CA SER A 144 3.81 -14.21 0.34
C SER A 144 3.02 -15.03 -0.67
N GLN A 145 3.66 -15.52 -1.72
CA GLN A 145 3.05 -16.30 -2.80
C GLN A 145 2.43 -17.61 -2.31
N THR A 146 3.05 -18.26 -1.33
CA THR A 146 2.53 -19.50 -0.72
C THR A 146 1.53 -19.26 0.40
N GLY A 147 1.20 -17.98 0.71
CA GLY A 147 0.24 -17.62 1.77
C GLY A 147 0.77 -17.87 3.19
N ASN A 148 2.08 -17.99 3.40
CA ASN A 148 2.66 -18.23 4.73
C ASN A 148 2.95 -16.94 5.49
N PHE A 149 1.93 -16.13 5.73
CA PHE A 149 1.97 -14.88 6.50
C PHE A 149 0.57 -14.55 7.04
N ASP A 150 0.46 -13.65 8.03
CA ASP A 150 -0.81 -13.03 8.40
C ASP A 150 -0.92 -11.65 7.76
N ILE A 151 0.08 -10.80 7.97
CA ILE A 151 0.24 -9.49 7.33
C ILE A 151 1.62 -9.45 6.68
N VAL A 152 1.72 -8.93 5.46
CA VAL A 152 3.00 -8.68 4.80
C VAL A 152 3.15 -7.21 4.44
N VAL A 153 4.33 -6.67 4.70
CA VAL A 153 4.77 -5.38 4.14
C VAL A 153 5.34 -5.65 2.77
N THR A 154 4.76 -5.04 1.76
CA THR A 154 5.25 -5.14 0.38
C THR A 154 5.34 -3.76 -0.27
N ILE A 155 6.12 -3.66 -1.34
CA ILE A 155 6.25 -2.45 -2.15
C ILE A 155 5.97 -2.84 -3.58
N TRP A 156 5.07 -2.10 -4.23
CA TRP A 156 4.85 -2.22 -5.67
C TRP A 156 5.28 -0.94 -6.36
N GLY A 157 6.06 -1.08 -7.41
CA GLY A 157 6.41 0.00 -8.32
C GLY A 157 5.62 -0.12 -9.61
N ALA A 158 5.11 0.98 -10.12
CA ALA A 158 4.36 1.00 -11.37
C ALA A 158 5.21 0.54 -12.55
N ASP A 159 4.75 -0.42 -13.33
CA ASP A 159 5.39 -0.87 -14.57
C ASP A 159 5.27 0.22 -15.67
N PHE A 160 4.17 0.95 -15.65
CA PHE A 160 3.88 2.06 -16.57
C PHE A 160 3.00 3.11 -15.87
N ALA A 161 2.96 4.32 -16.44
CA ALA A 161 2.31 5.49 -15.82
C ALA A 161 0.77 5.45 -15.94
N ASP A 162 0.15 4.44 -15.35
CA ASP A 162 -1.31 4.27 -15.32
C ASP A 162 -1.76 3.59 -14.01
N PRO A 163 -2.90 4.01 -13.40
CA PRO A 163 -3.41 3.43 -12.15
C PRO A 163 -3.65 1.92 -12.22
N ILE A 164 -3.99 1.38 -13.39
CA ILE A 164 -4.23 -0.05 -13.58
C ILE A 164 -3.00 -0.90 -13.20
N SER A 165 -1.78 -0.32 -13.23
CA SER A 165 -0.56 -0.98 -12.77
C SER A 165 -0.59 -1.33 -11.27
N PHE A 166 -1.47 -0.67 -10.50
CA PHE A 166 -1.75 -0.97 -9.11
C PHE A 166 -3.10 -1.68 -8.93
N ASP A 167 -4.15 -1.14 -9.54
CA ASP A 167 -5.51 -1.59 -9.26
C ASP A 167 -5.76 -3.03 -9.73
N ASP A 168 -5.13 -3.47 -10.82
CA ASP A 168 -5.29 -4.84 -11.32
C ASP A 168 -4.76 -5.91 -10.35
N LEU A 169 -3.77 -5.55 -9.51
CA LEU A 169 -3.15 -6.47 -8.55
C LEU A 169 -4.15 -7.10 -7.58
N PHE A 170 -5.20 -6.36 -7.23
CA PHE A 170 -6.14 -6.74 -6.18
C PHE A 170 -7.44 -7.36 -6.71
N THR A 171 -7.52 -7.63 -8.02
CA THR A 171 -8.62 -8.42 -8.54
C THR A 171 -8.60 -9.83 -7.96
N SER A 172 -9.76 -10.42 -7.72
CA SER A 172 -9.90 -11.69 -6.99
C SER A 172 -9.11 -12.86 -7.58
N LYS A 173 -8.82 -12.81 -8.89
CA LYS A 173 -8.10 -13.87 -9.61
C LYS A 173 -6.64 -13.52 -9.92
N ASN A 174 -6.17 -12.32 -9.56
CA ASN A 174 -4.80 -11.92 -9.85
C ASN A 174 -3.81 -12.70 -8.97
N ALA A 175 -2.74 -13.19 -9.58
CA ALA A 175 -1.71 -13.95 -8.88
C ALA A 175 -0.97 -13.12 -7.81
N GLN A 176 -0.88 -11.79 -8.00
CA GLN A 176 -0.24 -10.86 -7.06
C GLN A 176 -1.13 -10.48 -5.86
N ASN A 177 -2.41 -10.89 -5.86
CA ASN A 177 -3.29 -10.73 -4.70
C ASN A 177 -2.97 -11.81 -3.66
N ASP A 178 -1.82 -11.68 -3.00
CA ASP A 178 -1.35 -12.64 -2.01
C ASP A 178 -2.26 -12.69 -0.77
N GLY A 179 -2.89 -11.57 -0.41
CA GLY A 179 -3.85 -11.44 0.68
C GLY A 179 -5.19 -12.12 0.42
N LYS A 180 -5.48 -12.49 -0.82
CA LYS A 180 -6.74 -13.12 -1.25
C LYS A 180 -7.99 -12.32 -0.88
N TRP A 181 -7.85 -11.00 -0.85
CA TRP A 181 -9.01 -10.11 -0.79
C TRP A 181 -9.87 -10.27 -2.04
N SER A 182 -11.17 -10.19 -1.91
CA SER A 182 -12.07 -10.29 -3.06
C SER A 182 -13.29 -9.39 -2.91
N ASN A 183 -13.68 -8.77 -4.01
CA ASN A 183 -14.90 -7.96 -4.11
C ASN A 183 -15.40 -7.95 -5.55
N THR A 184 -16.57 -8.52 -5.78
CA THR A 184 -17.14 -8.66 -7.13
C THR A 184 -17.35 -7.32 -7.84
N LYS A 185 -17.73 -6.26 -7.09
CA LYS A 185 -17.91 -4.92 -7.68
C LYS A 185 -16.58 -4.30 -8.07
N TYR A 186 -15.54 -4.53 -7.29
CA TYR A 186 -14.17 -4.15 -7.65
C TYR A 186 -13.73 -4.81 -8.95
N ASP A 187 -13.85 -6.13 -9.02
CA ASP A 187 -13.47 -6.92 -10.19
C ASP A 187 -14.21 -6.45 -11.45
N GLN A 188 -15.52 -6.15 -11.32
CA GLN A 188 -16.32 -5.64 -12.43
C GLN A 188 -15.83 -4.27 -12.90
N LEU A 189 -15.58 -3.33 -11.99
CA LEU A 189 -15.05 -1.99 -12.34
C LEU A 189 -13.69 -2.07 -13.04
N ILE A 190 -12.81 -2.95 -12.58
CA ILE A 190 -11.52 -3.18 -13.24
C ILE A 190 -11.72 -3.76 -14.65
N ALA A 191 -12.61 -4.73 -14.81
CA ALA A 191 -12.94 -5.30 -16.12
C ALA A 191 -13.54 -4.25 -17.08
N ASP A 192 -14.48 -3.45 -16.60
CA ASP A 192 -15.11 -2.36 -17.36
C ASP A 192 -14.09 -1.30 -17.80
N SER A 193 -13.14 -0.97 -16.91
CA SER A 193 -12.06 -0.02 -17.23
C SER A 193 -11.16 -0.48 -18.38
N LYS A 194 -11.05 -1.78 -18.59
CA LYS A 194 -10.22 -2.37 -19.67
C LYS A 194 -10.93 -2.39 -21.02
N THR A 195 -12.26 -2.29 -21.05
CA THR A 195 -13.07 -2.47 -22.26
C THR A 195 -13.75 -1.20 -22.74
N THR A 196 -13.91 -0.19 -21.89
CA THR A 196 -14.57 1.08 -22.28
C THR A 196 -13.73 1.90 -23.24
N ALA A 197 -14.35 2.44 -24.29
CA ALA A 197 -13.72 3.39 -25.21
C ALA A 197 -13.61 4.82 -24.63
N SER A 198 -14.33 5.12 -23.54
CA SER A 198 -14.32 6.44 -22.91
C SER A 198 -13.20 6.54 -21.88
N THR A 199 -12.18 7.37 -22.17
CA THR A 199 -11.07 7.66 -21.24
C THR A 199 -11.59 8.20 -19.89
N SER A 200 -12.58 9.09 -19.90
CA SER A 200 -13.16 9.64 -18.67
C SER A 200 -13.84 8.54 -17.84
N LYS A 201 -14.65 7.69 -18.46
CA LYS A 201 -15.30 6.56 -17.78
C LYS A 201 -14.26 5.60 -17.21
N ARG A 202 -13.21 5.29 -17.98
CA ARG A 202 -12.13 4.41 -17.55
C ARG A 202 -11.51 4.88 -16.22
N TYR A 203 -11.12 6.13 -16.13
CA TYR A 203 -10.53 6.65 -14.89
C TYR A 203 -11.54 6.77 -13.74
N GLN A 204 -12.82 7.01 -14.03
CA GLN A 204 -13.89 6.97 -13.02
C GLN A 204 -14.08 5.54 -12.47
N ASP A 205 -14.04 4.53 -13.33
CA ASP A 205 -14.16 3.13 -12.92
C ASP A 205 -12.98 2.72 -12.04
N LEU A 206 -11.73 3.05 -12.45
CA LEU A 206 -10.52 2.80 -11.64
C LEU A 206 -10.59 3.51 -10.28
N ALA A 207 -10.92 4.80 -10.25
CA ALA A 207 -11.03 5.54 -8.99
C ALA A 207 -12.15 4.97 -8.09
N SER A 208 -13.24 4.50 -8.67
CA SER A 208 -14.34 3.86 -7.92
C SER A 208 -13.93 2.49 -7.38
N ALA A 209 -13.15 1.72 -8.14
CA ALA A 209 -12.58 0.46 -7.70
C ALA A 209 -11.63 0.69 -6.52
N GLU A 210 -10.68 1.61 -6.66
CA GLU A 210 -9.73 1.89 -5.57
C GLU A 210 -10.42 2.40 -4.31
N LYS A 211 -11.51 3.20 -4.42
CA LYS A 211 -12.34 3.57 -3.26
C LYS A 211 -12.93 2.36 -2.54
N ILE A 212 -13.38 1.35 -3.26
CA ILE A 212 -13.89 0.11 -2.65
C ILE A 212 -12.78 -0.59 -1.88
N LEU A 213 -11.60 -0.75 -2.48
CA LEU A 213 -10.43 -1.37 -1.85
C LEU A 213 -10.03 -0.63 -0.56
N MET A 214 -9.96 0.70 -0.63
CA MET A 214 -9.58 1.56 0.50
C MET A 214 -10.62 1.55 1.61
N ASN A 215 -11.93 1.61 1.27
CA ASN A 215 -13.03 1.58 2.24
C ASN A 215 -13.13 0.23 2.96
N ASP A 216 -12.84 -0.85 2.29
CA ASP A 216 -12.81 -2.18 2.91
C ASP A 216 -11.49 -2.46 3.64
N SER A 217 -10.52 -1.58 3.48
CA SER A 217 -9.13 -1.83 3.90
C SER A 217 -8.65 -3.21 3.41
N GLY A 218 -8.92 -3.51 2.15
CA GLY A 218 -8.42 -4.73 1.49
C GLY A 218 -6.90 -4.79 1.58
N VAL A 219 -6.27 -3.63 1.48
CA VAL A 219 -4.87 -3.34 1.79
C VAL A 219 -4.78 -2.07 2.65
N ALA A 220 -3.64 -1.81 3.28
CA ALA A 220 -3.39 -0.56 3.98
C ALA A 220 -2.12 0.12 3.45
N PRO A 221 -2.24 1.15 2.59
CA PRO A 221 -1.10 1.93 2.14
C PRO A 221 -0.34 2.54 3.32
N LEU A 222 0.99 2.55 3.24
CA LEU A 222 1.89 3.06 4.27
C LEU A 222 2.54 4.36 3.83
N TYR A 223 3.31 4.30 2.75
CA TYR A 223 4.02 5.45 2.21
C TYR A 223 4.25 5.33 0.70
N TYR A 224 4.29 6.48 0.04
CA TYR A 224 4.81 6.62 -1.30
C TYR A 224 6.33 6.69 -1.24
N GLN A 225 7.00 5.83 -2.00
CA GLN A 225 8.44 5.79 -2.03
C GLN A 225 9.01 6.98 -2.80
N SER A 226 10.03 7.60 -2.26
CA SER A 226 10.79 8.66 -2.91
C SER A 226 12.27 8.37 -2.85
N ASN A 227 12.98 8.71 -3.92
CA ASN A 227 14.42 8.55 -4.03
C ASN A 227 15.13 9.90 -3.91
N ALA A 228 16.18 9.95 -3.11
CA ALA A 228 17.12 11.08 -3.08
C ALA A 228 18.22 10.83 -4.12
N TRP A 229 18.43 11.80 -5.00
CA TRP A 229 19.43 11.74 -6.05
C TRP A 229 20.45 12.84 -5.84
N LEU A 230 21.72 12.46 -5.80
CA LEU A 230 22.85 13.38 -5.82
C LEU A 230 23.45 13.36 -7.23
N VAL A 231 23.33 14.48 -7.94
CA VAL A 231 23.82 14.64 -9.30
C VAL A 231 24.78 15.83 -9.33
N ARG A 232 25.99 15.64 -9.88
CA ARG A 232 26.93 16.74 -10.03
C ARG A 232 26.30 17.82 -10.93
N PRO A 233 26.47 19.12 -10.61
CA PRO A 233 25.91 20.21 -11.40
C PRO A 233 26.37 20.22 -12.86
N SER A 234 27.54 19.66 -13.17
CA SER A 234 28.07 19.52 -14.54
C SER A 234 27.35 18.44 -15.36
N VAL A 235 26.62 17.48 -14.75
CA VAL A 235 25.88 16.44 -15.47
C VAL A 235 24.54 16.97 -15.90
N LYS A 236 24.27 16.92 -17.20
CA LYS A 236 23.05 17.41 -17.86
C LYS A 236 22.39 16.31 -18.68
N GLY A 237 21.14 16.52 -19.12
CA GLY A 237 20.44 15.65 -20.06
C GLY A 237 19.95 14.32 -19.46
N ILE A 238 19.98 14.12 -18.14
CA ILE A 238 19.37 12.94 -17.53
C ILE A 238 17.85 13.06 -17.62
N VAL A 239 17.20 12.08 -18.22
CA VAL A 239 15.73 11.96 -18.23
C VAL A 239 15.27 11.13 -17.05
N TYR A 240 14.27 11.62 -16.32
CA TYR A 240 13.71 10.95 -15.17
C TYR A 240 12.28 10.51 -15.45
N ASN A 241 11.95 9.27 -15.10
CA ASN A 241 10.62 8.70 -15.23
C ASN A 241 10.06 8.35 -13.85
N VAL A 242 8.75 8.44 -13.70
CA VAL A 242 8.04 8.07 -12.47
C VAL A 242 7.73 6.57 -12.42
N SER A 243 7.77 5.87 -13.56
CA SER A 243 7.49 4.44 -13.69
C SER A 243 8.52 3.75 -14.57
N GLY A 244 8.63 2.45 -14.45
CA GLY A 244 9.62 1.65 -15.16
C GLY A 244 11.06 2.03 -14.75
N ALA A 245 11.93 2.27 -15.73
CA ALA A 245 13.28 2.76 -15.45
C ALA A 245 13.24 4.22 -14.97
N ASN A 246 13.56 4.45 -13.69
CA ASN A 246 13.45 5.76 -13.05
C ASN A 246 14.33 6.85 -13.68
N TYR A 247 15.32 6.48 -14.48
CA TYR A 247 16.18 7.42 -15.20
C TYR A 247 16.71 6.82 -16.49
N ASN A 248 17.04 7.71 -17.46
CA ASN A 248 17.68 7.35 -18.71
C ASN A 248 18.84 8.31 -18.98
N PHE A 249 20.01 7.77 -19.29
CA PHE A 249 21.24 8.50 -19.55
C PHE A 249 21.54 8.69 -21.04
N LYS A 250 20.65 8.29 -21.95
CA LYS A 250 20.88 8.35 -23.40
C LYS A 250 21.30 9.73 -23.89
N GLU A 251 20.71 10.78 -23.31
CA GLU A 251 20.96 12.18 -23.64
C GLU A 251 21.90 12.87 -22.60
N ALA A 252 22.50 12.09 -21.69
CA ALA A 252 23.32 12.66 -20.62
C ALA A 252 24.69 13.08 -21.14
N TYR A 253 25.14 14.28 -20.71
CA TYR A 253 26.46 14.85 -21.07
C TYR A 253 27.05 15.64 -19.90
N ILE A 254 28.34 15.90 -19.95
CA ILE A 254 29.07 16.75 -18.99
C ILE A 254 29.25 18.11 -19.62
N LYS A 255 28.86 19.17 -18.89
CA LYS A 255 29.04 20.58 -19.30
C LYS A 255 30.12 21.22 -18.42
#